data_f548b11fdeafa924e68c141f2430b192
#
_entry.id   f548b11fdeafa924e68c141f2430b192
#
_cell.length_a   1.000
_cell.length_b   1.000
_cell.length_c   1.000
_cell.angle_alpha   90.00
_cell.angle_beta   90.00
_cell.angle_gamma   90.00
#
_symmetry.space_group_name_H-M   'P 1'
#
loop_
_entity.id
_entity.type
_entity.pdbx_description
1 polymer ?
#
loop_
_entity_poly.entity_id
_entity_poly.type
_entity_poly.pdbx_seq_one_letter_code
_entity_poly.pdbx_strand_id
1 'polypeptide(L)'
;MQIKNMFEKQIDRDIKGVIKVGQSDEENVYQELDEYVVTKELLKHFRDFFNNYEKGVDGYTDKMGVWISGFFGSGKSHFLKILSYLLKNSTVEGKRAIEYFTDGKKIEDPMLIAEMTKAGTIESDVMLFNIDSKGSAKVGSGKEAIVEVFMKVFNEMQGYCGSIPYLAEFERQLDNEGRFEEFKEKFEANAGAPWEKKRQAFAVIQDKVVKTLVEMDFMSEEAARNWCKNAKGNYDLSIEKFVSLVQEYCAKKGPNHHVIFLVDEIGQYIADDTQLMLNLQTIVEDLGTACKGKAWVIVTSQEDIDSITKTKGNDFSKIQGRFDTRLSLSASNVDEVIRKRVLAKNETATQTLRLLYEQKESIIKNLITFTADTADKKLYADKADFADCYPFIPYQFNLLGQVLTAVRTHGASGKHLSDQSRSMLALFQESAIRVMNKEEGVLVPFSFFYDPLHKFIDHQHSQVISDAENNSKLDEFDVELLKVLFMIKYVKEIKANVDNLTTLMISNIDDDRIEVRSKIEESLKKLIKETLVQKNGEIYIFLTNEEQEINNAINNESVEMGEIIGEASTVIFEEIYTEKKYRYSSRYLFPFNQKVDDRFFKGNQSNDIGVTVITPYGGDYADSALRLLS
;
A
#
# COMPACT_ATOMS: atom_id res chain seq x y z
N MET A 1 -22.87 -20.30 17.57
CA MET A 1 -22.99 -18.80 17.72
C MET A 1 -22.80 -18.17 16.35
N GLN A 2 -23.64 -17.18 15.97
CA GLN A 2 -23.42 -16.49 14.69
C GLN A 2 -22.16 -15.62 14.71
N ILE A 3 -21.42 -15.63 13.60
CA ILE A 3 -20.12 -14.96 13.47
C ILE A 3 -20.21 -13.45 13.79
N LYS A 4 -21.27 -12.75 13.37
CA LYS A 4 -21.48 -11.31 13.69
C LYS A 4 -21.51 -11.01 15.19
N ASN A 5 -21.97 -11.96 16.00
CA ASN A 5 -22.08 -11.81 17.45
C ASN A 5 -20.76 -12.13 18.19
N MET A 6 -19.72 -12.51 17.46
CA MET A 6 -18.41 -12.83 18.03
C MET A 6 -17.51 -11.60 18.17
N PHE A 7 -17.73 -10.58 17.35
CA PHE A 7 -16.87 -9.41 17.32
C PHE A 7 -17.16 -8.44 18.48
N GLU A 8 -16.14 -7.78 18.96
CA GLU A 8 -16.24 -6.72 19.98
C GLU A 8 -16.99 -5.49 19.45
N LYS A 9 -16.71 -5.11 18.20
CA LYS A 9 -17.40 -4.04 17.47
C LYS A 9 -18.16 -4.63 16.28
N GLN A 10 -19.24 -3.98 15.84
CA GLN A 10 -20.01 -4.44 14.68
C GLN A 10 -19.11 -4.59 13.46
N ILE A 11 -19.12 -5.78 12.84
CA ILE A 11 -18.22 -6.08 11.72
C ILE A 11 -18.56 -5.29 10.45
N ASP A 12 -19.82 -4.91 10.28
CA ASP A 12 -20.37 -4.15 9.15
C ASP A 12 -20.35 -2.62 9.36
N ARG A 13 -19.70 -2.13 10.46
CA ARG A 13 -19.51 -0.70 10.67
C ARG A 13 -18.64 -0.09 9.58
N ASP A 14 -18.84 1.18 9.27
CA ASP A 14 -18.00 1.90 8.33
C ASP A 14 -16.58 2.11 8.90
N ILE A 15 -15.62 1.34 8.38
CA ILE A 15 -14.20 1.52 8.66
C ILE A 15 -13.58 2.27 7.50
N LYS A 16 -13.22 3.53 7.71
CA LYS A 16 -12.52 4.32 6.69
C LYS A 16 -11.13 3.74 6.45
N GLY A 17 -11.00 3.05 5.32
CA GLY A 17 -9.75 2.37 4.95
C GLY A 17 -8.67 3.30 4.43
N VAL A 18 -9.03 4.48 3.92
CA VAL A 18 -8.10 5.50 3.41
C VAL A 18 -8.20 6.74 4.29
N ILE A 19 -7.10 7.08 4.92
CA ILE A 19 -6.98 8.25 5.76
C ILE A 19 -6.53 9.41 4.91
N LYS A 20 -7.42 10.39 4.73
CA LYS A 20 -7.08 11.63 4.03
C LYS A 20 -6.54 12.64 5.04
N VAL A 21 -5.34 13.14 4.76
CA VAL A 21 -4.66 14.17 5.56
C VAL A 21 -5.55 15.41 5.79
N GLY A 22 -6.39 15.77 4.83
CA GLY A 22 -7.30 16.92 4.91
C GLY A 22 -8.65 16.68 5.62
N GLN A 23 -8.96 15.46 6.06
CA GLN A 23 -10.19 15.18 6.81
C GLN A 23 -9.97 15.40 8.31
N SER A 24 -10.67 16.37 8.90
CA SER A 24 -10.53 16.76 10.31
C SER A 24 -11.87 16.99 11.02
N ASP A 25 -12.97 16.40 10.50
CA ASP A 25 -14.26 16.40 11.20
C ASP A 25 -14.17 15.56 12.49
N GLU A 26 -14.83 15.98 13.53
CA GLU A 26 -14.68 15.46 14.90
C GLU A 26 -14.98 13.96 15.01
N GLU A 27 -16.00 13.48 14.31
CA GLU A 27 -16.37 12.06 14.27
C GLU A 27 -15.25 11.19 13.70
N ASN A 28 -14.59 11.64 12.64
CA ASN A 28 -13.44 10.93 12.05
C ASN A 28 -12.24 10.93 12.99
N VAL A 29 -11.96 12.05 13.65
CA VAL A 29 -10.86 12.16 14.62
C VAL A 29 -11.09 11.21 15.79
N TYR A 30 -12.32 11.14 16.31
CA TYR A 30 -12.69 10.21 17.39
C TYR A 30 -12.44 8.76 16.98
N GLN A 31 -12.98 8.34 15.82
CA GLN A 31 -12.82 6.97 15.33
C GLN A 31 -11.34 6.61 15.12
N GLU A 32 -10.56 7.52 14.53
CA GLU A 32 -9.13 7.31 14.32
C GLU A 32 -8.37 7.18 15.63
N LEU A 33 -8.66 8.01 16.64
CA LEU A 33 -8.04 7.92 17.96
C LEU A 33 -8.46 6.65 18.72
N ASP A 34 -9.77 6.32 18.72
CA ASP A 34 -10.30 5.17 19.45
C ASP A 34 -9.87 3.83 18.82
N GLU A 35 -9.85 3.73 17.49
CA GLU A 35 -9.56 2.49 16.78
C GLU A 35 -8.08 2.32 16.39
N TYR A 36 -7.20 3.29 16.70
CA TYR A 36 -5.78 3.15 16.36
C TYR A 36 -5.13 2.01 17.13
N VAL A 37 -4.52 1.09 16.39
CA VAL A 37 -3.81 -0.06 16.96
C VAL A 37 -2.33 0.27 17.09
N VAL A 38 -1.81 0.26 18.31
CA VAL A 38 -0.38 0.36 18.58
C VAL A 38 0.22 -1.04 18.50
N THR A 39 0.91 -1.33 17.39
CA THR A 39 1.66 -2.58 17.22
C THR A 39 2.99 -2.52 17.97
N LYS A 40 3.69 -3.66 18.11
CA LYS A 40 5.03 -3.69 18.72
C LYS A 40 6.03 -2.76 18.02
N GLU A 41 5.96 -2.68 16.69
CA GLU A 41 6.80 -1.78 15.89
C GLU A 41 6.43 -0.32 16.14
N LEU A 42 5.14 0.02 16.11
CA LEU A 42 4.65 1.36 16.38
C LEU A 42 4.96 1.82 17.81
N LEU A 43 4.89 0.91 18.79
CA LEU A 43 5.30 1.21 20.16
C LEU A 43 6.77 1.66 20.24
N LYS A 44 7.67 1.00 19.49
CA LYS A 44 9.07 1.42 19.37
C LYS A 44 9.17 2.79 18.71
N HIS A 45 8.43 3.02 17.60
CA HIS A 45 8.45 4.31 16.92
C HIS A 45 7.90 5.45 17.76
N PHE A 46 6.84 5.23 18.54
CA PHE A 46 6.38 6.22 19.51
C PHE A 46 7.44 6.53 20.56
N ARG A 47 8.13 5.52 21.09
CA ARG A 47 9.23 5.71 22.05
C ARG A 47 10.38 6.52 21.45
N ASP A 48 10.84 6.15 20.24
CA ASP A 48 11.93 6.85 19.57
C ASP A 48 11.55 8.31 19.25
N PHE A 49 10.29 8.54 18.85
CA PHE A 49 9.78 9.88 18.57
C PHE A 49 9.67 10.74 19.85
N PHE A 50 8.93 10.28 20.87
CA PHE A 50 8.66 11.09 22.06
C PHE A 50 9.91 11.33 22.89
N ASN A 51 10.83 10.37 22.96
CA ASN A 51 12.14 10.57 23.59
C ASN A 51 12.95 11.70 22.92
N ASN A 52 12.92 11.79 21.58
CA ASN A 52 13.59 12.89 20.88
C ASN A 52 12.82 14.20 21.00
N TYR A 53 11.48 14.17 20.97
CA TYR A 53 10.64 15.36 21.13
C TYR A 53 10.81 15.99 22.53
N GLU A 54 10.92 15.17 23.57
CA GLU A 54 11.14 15.62 24.95
C GLU A 54 12.43 16.45 25.10
N LYS A 55 13.49 16.13 24.35
CA LYS A 55 14.73 16.94 24.34
C LYS A 55 14.49 18.39 23.90
N GLY A 56 13.51 18.60 23.02
CA GLY A 56 13.07 19.94 22.62
C GLY A 56 12.24 20.64 23.69
N VAL A 57 11.52 19.88 24.50
CA VAL A 57 10.72 20.42 25.62
C VAL A 57 11.59 20.80 26.80
N ASP A 58 12.58 19.98 27.17
CA ASP A 58 13.41 20.14 28.38
C ASP A 58 14.63 21.05 28.19
N GLY A 59 15.02 21.28 26.95
CA GLY A 59 16.21 22.02 26.67
C GLY A 59 16.39 22.40 25.22
N TYR A 60 17.63 22.74 24.88
CA TYR A 60 18.02 23.05 23.53
C TYR A 60 18.30 21.79 22.70
N THR A 61 17.68 21.70 21.53
CA THR A 61 18.06 20.75 20.48
C THR A 61 17.98 21.41 19.11
N ASP A 62 18.90 21.07 18.21
CA ASP A 62 18.89 21.43 16.80
C ASP A 62 18.39 20.27 15.91
N LYS A 63 18.06 19.12 16.52
CA LYS A 63 17.65 17.89 15.85
C LYS A 63 16.14 17.76 15.82
N MET A 64 15.49 18.59 15.00
CA MET A 64 14.03 18.68 14.91
C MET A 64 13.45 18.06 13.64
N GLY A 65 14.27 17.41 12.83
CA GLY A 65 13.84 16.69 11.64
C GLY A 65 13.49 15.24 11.96
N VAL A 66 12.30 14.80 11.54
CA VAL A 66 11.84 13.40 11.64
C VAL A 66 11.50 12.88 10.26
N TRP A 67 12.09 11.73 9.90
CA TRP A 67 11.87 11.06 8.62
C TRP A 67 11.12 9.74 8.84
N ILE A 68 9.91 9.65 8.31
CA ILE A 68 9.06 8.46 8.38
C ILE A 68 9.08 7.79 7.01
N SER A 69 9.74 6.64 6.91
CA SER A 69 9.80 5.85 5.67
C SER A 69 8.93 4.61 5.74
N GLY A 70 8.67 4.00 4.59
CA GLY A 70 8.00 2.71 4.48
C GLY A 70 7.27 2.55 3.15
N PHE A 71 7.03 1.31 2.77
CA PHE A 71 6.32 1.00 1.52
C PHE A 71 4.91 1.57 1.50
N PHE A 72 4.33 1.61 0.30
CA PHE A 72 2.94 2.00 0.12
C PHE A 72 2.01 1.09 0.95
N GLY A 73 1.06 1.70 1.67
CA GLY A 73 0.14 0.94 2.54
C GLY A 73 0.71 0.54 3.91
N SER A 74 1.94 0.90 4.25
CA SER A 74 2.53 0.63 5.58
C SER A 74 1.95 1.46 6.73
N GLY A 75 1.02 2.40 6.45
CA GLY A 75 0.38 3.24 7.46
C GLY A 75 1.09 4.57 7.77
N LYS A 76 2.06 5.02 6.96
CA LYS A 76 2.81 6.28 7.16
C LYS A 76 1.93 7.49 7.37
N SER A 77 1.01 7.75 6.43
CA SER A 77 0.09 8.90 6.50
C SER A 77 -0.83 8.82 7.71
N HIS A 78 -1.23 7.60 8.12
CA HIS A 78 -2.02 7.39 9.33
C HIS A 78 -1.20 7.68 10.59
N PHE A 79 0.02 7.16 10.66
CA PHE A 79 0.93 7.45 11.77
C PHE A 79 1.24 8.95 11.88
N LEU A 80 1.51 9.61 10.75
CA LEU A 80 1.72 11.06 10.69
C LEU A 80 0.50 11.83 11.22
N LYS A 81 -0.69 11.42 10.82
CA LYS A 81 -1.95 12.02 11.24
C LYS A 81 -2.22 11.81 12.74
N ILE A 82 -1.97 10.62 13.24
CA ILE A 82 -2.05 10.34 14.70
C ILE A 82 -1.06 11.20 15.48
N LEU A 83 0.18 11.33 15.01
CA LEU A 83 1.14 12.25 15.63
C LEU A 83 0.60 13.68 15.65
N SER A 84 -0.07 14.13 14.58
CA SER A 84 -0.67 15.46 14.56
C SER A 84 -1.72 15.66 15.64
N TYR A 85 -2.55 14.65 15.90
CA TYR A 85 -3.56 14.70 16.96
C TYR A 85 -2.94 14.71 18.36
N LEU A 86 -1.94 13.85 18.58
CA LEU A 86 -1.24 13.75 19.86
C LEU A 86 -0.48 15.03 20.21
N LEU A 87 0.18 15.65 19.22
CA LEU A 87 0.94 16.89 19.40
C LEU A 87 0.04 18.12 19.55
N LYS A 88 -1.09 18.17 18.84
CA LYS A 88 -2.10 19.20 19.05
C LYS A 88 -2.87 19.02 20.36
N ASN A 89 -3.03 17.78 20.79
CA ASN A 89 -3.68 17.34 22.02
C ASN A 89 -5.04 18.00 22.31
N SER A 90 -5.86 18.18 21.26
CA SER A 90 -7.21 18.71 21.37
C SER A 90 -8.13 17.75 22.12
N THR A 91 -9.19 18.29 22.75
CA THR A 91 -10.24 17.49 23.37
C THR A 91 -11.19 16.97 22.29
N VAL A 92 -11.44 15.68 22.30
CA VAL A 92 -12.34 14.96 21.39
C VAL A 92 -13.25 14.09 22.26
N GLU A 93 -14.57 14.20 22.12
CA GLU A 93 -15.54 13.49 22.96
C GLU A 93 -15.22 13.57 24.48
N GLY A 94 -14.83 14.76 24.94
CA GLY A 94 -14.55 15.03 26.35
C GLY A 94 -13.22 14.51 26.89
N LYS A 95 -12.37 13.91 26.05
CA LYS A 95 -11.09 13.32 26.37
C LYS A 95 -9.96 13.93 25.54
N ARG A 96 -8.79 14.21 26.11
CA ARG A 96 -7.64 14.70 25.34
C ARG A 96 -7.08 13.61 24.42
N ALA A 97 -6.58 13.98 23.24
CA ALA A 97 -6.08 13.03 22.27
C ALA A 97 -5.02 12.06 22.83
N ILE A 98 -4.11 12.54 23.68
CA ILE A 98 -3.09 11.71 24.35
C ILE A 98 -3.73 10.67 25.28
N GLU A 99 -4.81 11.00 25.96
CA GLU A 99 -5.44 10.10 26.93
C GLU A 99 -6.00 8.83 26.27
N TYR A 100 -6.37 8.88 24.97
CA TYR A 100 -6.75 7.67 24.20
C TYR A 100 -5.62 6.63 24.10
N PHE A 101 -4.38 7.04 24.32
CA PHE A 101 -3.21 6.18 24.25
C PHE A 101 -2.65 5.82 25.65
N THR A 102 -2.77 6.72 26.61
CA THR A 102 -2.12 6.60 27.93
C THR A 102 -3.01 6.00 29.01
N ASP A 103 -4.30 5.78 28.78
CA ASP A 103 -5.23 5.16 29.74
C ASP A 103 -5.00 3.65 30.00
N GLY A 104 -3.81 3.14 29.64
CA GLY A 104 -3.39 1.77 29.92
C GLY A 104 -3.94 0.69 28.98
N LYS A 105 -4.72 1.08 27.97
CA LYS A 105 -5.29 0.10 27.00
C LYS A 105 -4.43 -0.11 25.76
N LYS A 106 -3.75 0.94 25.27
CA LYS A 106 -2.95 0.89 24.05
C LYS A 106 -1.46 0.90 24.29
N ILE A 107 -1.02 1.64 25.31
CA ILE A 107 0.37 1.76 25.73
C ILE A 107 0.43 1.45 27.21
N GLU A 108 1.23 0.45 27.59
CA GLU A 108 1.43 0.02 28.98
C GLU A 108 2.81 0.46 29.51
N ASP A 109 3.68 1.01 28.66
CA ASP A 109 5.03 1.48 29.02
C ASP A 109 4.96 2.77 29.85
N PRO A 110 5.29 2.75 31.15
CA PRO A 110 5.15 3.92 32.02
C PRO A 110 6.05 5.10 31.60
N MET A 111 7.23 4.80 31.03
CA MET A 111 8.17 5.83 30.58
C MET A 111 7.62 6.57 29.38
N LEU A 112 7.14 5.83 28.38
CA LEU A 112 6.52 6.42 27.20
C LEU A 112 5.24 7.20 27.57
N ILE A 113 4.43 6.69 28.51
CA ILE A 113 3.25 7.41 29.01
C ILE A 113 3.65 8.76 29.63
N ALA A 114 4.73 8.80 30.41
CA ALA A 114 5.22 10.03 31.01
C ALA A 114 5.71 11.03 29.96
N GLU A 115 6.50 10.57 28.98
CA GLU A 115 7.00 11.40 27.86
C GLU A 115 5.84 11.97 27.02
N MET A 116 4.85 11.15 26.67
CA MET A 116 3.66 11.59 25.94
C MET A 116 2.83 12.59 26.74
N THR A 117 2.62 12.34 28.02
CA THR A 117 1.87 13.23 28.92
C THR A 117 2.55 14.59 29.00
N LYS A 118 3.88 14.62 29.12
CA LYS A 118 4.68 15.84 29.12
C LYS A 118 4.59 16.58 27.79
N ALA A 119 4.72 15.88 26.66
CA ALA A 119 4.52 16.47 25.35
C ALA A 119 3.13 17.12 25.20
N GLY A 120 2.10 16.50 25.77
CA GLY A 120 0.71 17.02 25.76
C GLY A 120 0.49 18.26 26.63
N THR A 121 1.46 18.69 27.44
CA THR A 121 1.39 19.97 28.16
C THR A 121 1.88 21.16 27.32
N ILE A 122 2.51 20.90 26.17
CA ILE A 122 3.03 21.93 25.27
C ILE A 122 1.91 22.35 24.33
N GLU A 123 1.62 23.63 24.27
CA GLU A 123 0.75 24.19 23.25
C GLU A 123 1.44 24.13 21.89
N SER A 124 0.77 23.58 20.90
CA SER A 124 1.38 23.40 19.59
C SER A 124 0.45 23.82 18.46
N ASP A 125 0.97 24.64 17.54
CA ASP A 125 0.35 24.88 16.25
C ASP A 125 0.82 23.82 15.26
N VAL A 126 -0.09 22.91 14.92
CA VAL A 126 0.19 21.72 14.11
C VAL A 126 -0.36 21.91 12.70
N MET A 127 0.52 21.89 11.72
CA MET A 127 0.21 22.03 10.29
C MET A 127 0.45 20.70 9.59
N LEU A 128 -0.63 19.97 9.33
CA LEU A 128 -0.60 18.70 8.59
C LEU A 128 -1.07 18.94 7.14
N PHE A 129 -0.22 18.63 6.18
CA PHE A 129 -0.54 18.81 4.76
C PHE A 129 0.19 17.81 3.86
N ASN A 130 -0.42 17.54 2.70
CA ASN A 130 0.24 16.84 1.60
C ASN A 130 0.89 17.89 0.70
N ILE A 131 2.17 17.71 0.38
CA ILE A 131 2.95 18.72 -0.33
C ILE A 131 2.48 18.92 -1.77
N ASP A 132 2.08 17.85 -2.47
CA ASP A 132 1.58 17.94 -3.85
C ASP A 132 0.27 18.72 -3.95
N SER A 133 -0.61 18.55 -2.96
CA SER A 133 -1.91 19.22 -2.94
C SER A 133 -1.80 20.72 -2.61
N LYS A 134 -0.76 21.14 -1.91
CA LYS A 134 -0.52 22.54 -1.51
C LYS A 134 0.41 23.26 -2.48
N GLY A 135 1.25 22.56 -3.24
CA GLY A 135 2.01 23.11 -4.34
C GLY A 135 1.08 23.61 -5.45
N SER A 136 1.36 24.77 -6.04
CA SER A 136 0.62 25.22 -7.21
C SER A 136 1.17 24.52 -8.46
N ALA A 137 0.31 24.13 -9.40
CA ALA A 137 0.68 23.53 -10.69
C ALA A 137 1.62 24.41 -11.56
N LYS A 138 1.90 25.64 -11.10
CA LYS A 138 2.82 26.62 -11.69
C LYS A 138 4.10 26.84 -10.90
N VAL A 139 4.31 26.12 -9.78
CA VAL A 139 5.58 26.15 -9.09
C VAL A 139 6.53 25.37 -10.00
N GLY A 140 7.21 26.11 -10.84
CA GLY A 140 8.25 25.59 -11.70
C GLY A 140 9.33 24.95 -10.84
N SER A 141 10.19 24.17 -11.44
CA SER A 141 11.44 23.58 -10.97
C SER A 141 12.42 24.65 -10.38
N GLY A 142 11.93 25.50 -9.47
CA GLY A 142 12.71 26.56 -8.83
C GLY A 142 13.27 26.10 -7.50
N LYS A 143 14.44 26.65 -7.16
CA LYS A 143 15.15 26.41 -5.89
C LYS A 143 14.33 26.69 -4.63
N GLU A 144 13.18 27.34 -4.74
CA GLU A 144 12.37 27.85 -3.60
C GLU A 144 11.02 27.15 -3.45
N ALA A 145 10.74 26.12 -4.24
CA ALA A 145 9.43 25.47 -4.29
C ALA A 145 8.97 24.92 -2.93
N ILE A 146 9.87 24.33 -2.13
CA ILE A 146 9.53 23.78 -0.82
C ILE A 146 9.25 24.92 0.17
N VAL A 147 10.10 25.95 0.23
CA VAL A 147 9.89 27.08 1.16
C VAL A 147 8.63 27.86 0.83
N GLU A 148 8.24 27.94 -0.45
CA GLU A 148 6.97 28.55 -0.86
C GLU A 148 5.77 27.83 -0.25
N VAL A 149 5.76 26.48 -0.26
CA VAL A 149 4.68 25.69 0.34
C VAL A 149 4.67 25.84 1.86
N PHE A 150 5.84 25.80 2.51
CA PHE A 150 5.94 25.99 3.96
C PHE A 150 5.46 27.39 4.37
N MET A 151 5.88 28.43 3.66
CA MET A 151 5.43 29.80 3.89
C MET A 151 3.92 29.94 3.71
N LYS A 152 3.38 29.33 2.65
CA LYS A 152 1.93 29.35 2.37
C LYS A 152 1.14 28.74 3.53
N VAL A 153 1.53 27.55 3.99
CA VAL A 153 0.82 26.84 5.06
C VAL A 153 0.96 27.58 6.39
N PHE A 154 2.13 28.13 6.66
CA PHE A 154 2.38 28.93 7.86
C PHE A 154 1.57 30.24 7.88
N ASN A 155 1.43 30.93 6.72
CA ASN A 155 0.55 32.08 6.60
C ASN A 155 -0.93 31.71 6.76
N GLU A 156 -1.39 30.61 6.12
CA GLU A 156 -2.76 30.11 6.26
C GLU A 156 -3.11 29.77 7.71
N MET A 157 -2.19 29.17 8.45
CA MET A 157 -2.37 28.85 9.88
C MET A 157 -2.59 30.09 10.73
N GLN A 158 -1.91 31.19 10.41
CA GLN A 158 -2.08 32.48 11.10
C GLN A 158 -3.30 33.30 10.61
N GLY A 159 -4.05 32.81 9.60
CA GLY A 159 -5.20 33.49 9.00
C GLY A 159 -4.83 34.46 7.86
N TYR A 160 -3.54 34.54 7.51
CA TYR A 160 -3.06 35.40 6.43
C TYR A 160 -3.22 34.76 5.04
N CYS A 161 -2.98 35.53 3.99
CA CYS A 161 -3.09 35.10 2.61
C CYS A 161 -2.00 34.06 2.25
N GLY A 162 -2.33 32.79 2.14
CA GLY A 162 -1.33 31.76 1.78
C GLY A 162 -0.86 31.83 0.33
N SER A 163 -1.74 32.17 -0.61
CA SER A 163 -1.45 32.12 -2.05
C SER A 163 -0.68 33.33 -2.60
N ILE A 164 -0.65 34.44 -1.87
CA ILE A 164 0.01 35.67 -2.28
C ILE A 164 0.90 36.15 -1.14
N PRO A 165 2.19 35.76 -1.12
CA PRO A 165 3.07 35.97 0.02
C PRO A 165 3.29 37.42 0.42
N TYR A 166 3.35 38.34 -0.57
CA TYR A 166 3.49 39.79 -0.27
C TYR A 166 2.23 40.38 0.37
N LEU A 167 1.04 39.80 0.13
CA LEU A 167 -0.17 40.18 0.87
C LEU A 167 -0.15 39.68 2.31
N ALA A 168 0.32 38.44 2.52
CA ALA A 168 0.48 37.91 3.86
C ALA A 168 1.44 38.76 4.71
N GLU A 169 2.51 39.29 4.11
CA GLU A 169 3.43 40.22 4.80
C GLU A 169 2.74 41.54 5.18
N PHE A 170 1.95 42.07 4.28
CA PHE A 170 1.15 43.25 4.53
C PHE A 170 0.09 43.01 5.63
N GLU A 171 -0.64 41.91 5.57
CA GLU A 171 -1.61 41.53 6.60
C GLU A 171 -0.93 41.38 7.97
N ARG A 172 0.26 40.79 8.02
CA ARG A 172 1.07 40.65 9.24
C ARG A 172 1.54 42.01 9.76
N GLN A 173 1.91 42.93 8.87
CA GLN A 173 2.29 44.28 9.30
C GLN A 173 1.10 45.00 9.94
N LEU A 174 -0.08 44.96 9.32
CA LEU A 174 -1.31 45.53 9.90
C LEU A 174 -1.66 44.89 11.24
N ASP A 175 -1.49 43.55 11.37
CA ASP A 175 -1.76 42.82 12.60
C ASP A 175 -0.79 43.19 13.72
N ASN A 176 0.50 43.31 13.42
CA ASN A 176 1.52 43.78 14.39
C ASN A 176 1.27 45.16 14.91
N GLU A 177 0.65 46.04 14.10
CA GLU A 177 0.23 47.38 14.49
C GLU A 177 -1.16 47.40 15.16
N GLY A 178 -1.83 46.22 15.28
CA GLY A 178 -3.17 46.09 15.87
C GLY A 178 -4.28 46.70 15.01
N ARG A 179 -4.04 46.89 13.70
CA ARG A 179 -4.94 47.57 12.77
C ARG A 179 -5.58 46.67 11.72
N PHE A 180 -5.32 45.35 11.79
CA PHE A 180 -5.80 44.43 10.76
C PHE A 180 -7.32 44.27 10.76
N GLU A 181 -7.95 44.23 11.94
CA GLU A 181 -9.42 44.14 12.03
C GLU A 181 -10.07 45.45 11.53
N GLU A 182 -9.52 46.61 11.89
CA GLU A 182 -9.96 47.88 11.33
C GLU A 182 -9.89 47.93 9.79
N PHE A 183 -8.80 47.35 9.24
CA PHE A 183 -8.65 47.24 7.79
C PHE A 183 -9.74 46.36 7.17
N LYS A 184 -10.04 45.21 7.75
CA LYS A 184 -11.07 44.28 7.25
C LYS A 184 -12.46 44.95 7.24
N GLU A 185 -12.85 45.58 8.34
CA GLU A 185 -14.14 46.27 8.46
C GLU A 185 -14.30 47.39 7.42
N LYS A 186 -13.31 48.24 7.29
CA LYS A 186 -13.34 49.35 6.31
C LYS A 186 -13.26 48.85 4.87
N PHE A 187 -12.46 47.77 4.63
CA PHE A 187 -12.40 47.16 3.31
C PHE A 187 -13.74 46.55 2.90
N GLU A 188 -14.41 45.84 3.79
CA GLU A 188 -15.73 45.27 3.52
C GLU A 188 -16.76 46.36 3.20
N ALA A 189 -16.74 47.47 3.93
CA ALA A 189 -17.58 48.64 3.63
C ALA A 189 -17.29 49.23 2.24
N ASN A 190 -16.02 49.28 1.81
CA ASN A 190 -15.59 49.84 0.52
C ASN A 190 -15.76 48.87 -0.67
N ALA A 191 -15.64 47.57 -0.44
CA ALA A 191 -15.63 46.53 -1.47
C ALA A 191 -16.92 45.73 -1.56
N GLY A 192 -17.83 45.85 -0.55
CA GLY A 192 -19.10 45.12 -0.48
C GLY A 192 -18.95 43.61 -0.18
N ALA A 193 -17.77 43.17 0.27
CA ALA A 193 -17.51 41.80 0.67
C ALA A 193 -16.24 41.70 1.52
N PRO A 194 -16.15 40.70 2.42
CA PRO A 194 -14.99 40.48 3.30
C PRO A 194 -13.66 40.38 2.55
N TRP A 195 -12.61 40.85 3.19
CA TRP A 195 -11.24 40.84 2.66
C TRP A 195 -10.81 39.43 2.23
N GLU A 196 -11.04 38.43 3.06
CA GLU A 196 -10.65 37.04 2.84
C GLU A 196 -11.23 36.47 1.55
N LYS A 197 -12.44 36.91 1.16
CA LYS A 197 -13.09 36.46 -0.10
C LYS A 197 -12.55 37.18 -1.33
N LYS A 198 -12.00 38.40 -1.16
CA LYS A 198 -11.57 39.25 -2.27
C LYS A 198 -10.07 39.30 -2.48
N ARG A 199 -9.25 39.05 -1.44
CA ARG A 199 -7.78 39.16 -1.49
C ARG A 199 -7.11 38.36 -2.60
N GLN A 200 -7.71 37.22 -3.03
CA GLN A 200 -7.22 36.44 -4.16
C GLN A 200 -7.23 37.20 -5.48
N ALA A 201 -8.16 38.12 -5.64
CA ALA A 201 -8.29 38.98 -6.81
C ALA A 201 -7.60 40.36 -6.63
N PHE A 202 -6.52 40.41 -5.84
CA PHE A 202 -5.82 41.65 -5.47
C PHE A 202 -5.53 42.57 -6.65
N ALA A 203 -5.09 42.01 -7.78
CA ALA A 203 -4.80 42.81 -8.98
C ALA A 203 -5.99 43.65 -9.49
N VAL A 204 -7.23 43.22 -9.19
CA VAL A 204 -8.46 43.91 -9.64
C VAL A 204 -9.02 44.84 -8.58
N ILE A 205 -8.70 44.61 -7.31
CA ILE A 205 -9.27 45.34 -6.17
C ILE A 205 -8.33 46.40 -5.58
N GLN A 206 -7.20 46.70 -6.24
CA GLN A 206 -6.18 47.63 -5.74
C GLN A 206 -6.75 49.00 -5.36
N ASP A 207 -7.66 49.60 -6.17
CA ASP A 207 -8.28 50.88 -5.85
C ASP A 207 -9.10 50.84 -4.55
N LYS A 208 -9.73 49.71 -4.23
CA LYS A 208 -10.47 49.54 -2.97
C LYS A 208 -9.51 49.44 -1.79
N VAL A 209 -8.38 48.73 -1.97
CA VAL A 209 -7.32 48.66 -0.95
C VAL A 209 -6.73 50.04 -0.70
N VAL A 210 -6.37 50.79 -1.75
CA VAL A 210 -5.85 52.16 -1.63
C VAL A 210 -6.83 53.04 -0.85
N LYS A 211 -8.11 53.04 -1.25
CA LYS A 211 -9.15 53.82 -0.56
C LYS A 211 -9.22 53.49 0.93
N THR A 212 -9.20 52.20 1.26
CA THR A 212 -9.27 51.71 2.64
C THR A 212 -8.06 52.17 3.47
N LEU A 213 -6.84 52.08 2.92
CA LEU A 213 -5.61 52.50 3.60
C LEU A 213 -5.56 54.00 3.87
N VAL A 214 -6.10 54.81 2.94
CA VAL A 214 -6.21 56.26 3.11
C VAL A 214 -7.26 56.62 4.17
N GLU A 215 -8.43 55.96 4.16
CA GLU A 215 -9.49 56.16 5.17
C GLU A 215 -9.07 55.70 6.58
N MET A 216 -8.08 54.83 6.68
CA MET A 216 -7.47 54.41 7.94
C MET A 216 -6.40 55.41 8.43
N ASP A 217 -6.00 56.37 7.61
CA ASP A 217 -4.81 57.21 7.87
C ASP A 217 -3.53 56.35 8.09
N PHE A 218 -3.46 55.21 7.36
CA PHE A 218 -2.33 54.30 7.42
C PHE A 218 -1.24 54.67 6.41
N MET A 219 -1.63 55.07 5.23
CA MET A 219 -0.75 55.55 4.16
C MET A 219 -1.38 56.71 3.40
N SER A 220 -0.55 57.62 2.86
CA SER A 220 -1.02 58.55 1.86
C SER A 220 -1.48 57.84 0.58
N GLU A 221 -2.36 58.47 -0.21
CA GLU A 221 -2.86 57.85 -1.45
C GLU A 221 -1.73 57.51 -2.42
N GLU A 222 -0.72 58.37 -2.55
CA GLU A 222 0.44 58.13 -3.40
C GLU A 222 1.25 56.90 -2.91
N ALA A 223 1.51 56.82 -1.62
CA ALA A 223 2.24 55.69 -1.00
C ALA A 223 1.47 54.36 -1.17
N ALA A 224 0.15 54.36 -0.93
CA ALA A 224 -0.70 53.19 -1.08
C ALA A 224 -0.76 52.71 -2.54
N ARG A 225 -0.91 53.64 -3.51
CA ARG A 225 -0.86 53.30 -4.95
C ARG A 225 0.50 52.72 -5.37
N ASN A 226 1.59 53.32 -4.89
CA ASN A 226 2.93 52.88 -5.18
C ASN A 226 3.20 51.49 -4.59
N TRP A 227 2.77 51.25 -3.34
CA TRP A 227 2.83 49.94 -2.71
C TRP A 227 2.06 48.89 -3.51
N CYS A 228 0.79 49.14 -3.86
CA CYS A 228 -0.03 48.20 -4.63
C CYS A 228 0.63 47.80 -5.97
N LYS A 229 1.28 48.76 -6.66
CA LYS A 229 1.97 48.48 -7.94
C LYS A 229 3.24 47.65 -7.79
N ASN A 230 4.01 47.87 -6.73
CA ASN A 230 5.36 47.34 -6.57
C ASN A 230 5.45 46.18 -5.58
N ALA A 231 4.40 45.89 -4.81
CA ALA A 231 4.39 44.89 -3.74
C ALA A 231 4.93 43.52 -4.19
N LYS A 232 4.52 43.07 -5.39
CA LYS A 232 5.01 41.79 -5.95
C LYS A 232 6.50 41.82 -6.29
N GLY A 233 6.99 42.93 -6.85
CA GLY A 233 8.39 43.05 -7.29
C GLY A 233 9.37 43.26 -6.13
N ASN A 234 8.88 43.79 -5.02
CA ASN A 234 9.69 44.09 -3.83
C ASN A 234 9.70 42.93 -2.82
N TYR A 235 8.92 41.88 -3.05
CA TYR A 235 8.88 40.70 -2.18
C TYR A 235 9.93 39.69 -2.61
N ASP A 236 10.83 39.41 -1.69
CA ASP A 236 11.84 38.36 -1.84
C ASP A 236 11.48 37.16 -0.91
N LEU A 237 11.34 35.98 -1.52
CA LEU A 237 11.08 34.74 -0.80
C LEU A 237 12.42 34.04 -0.58
N SER A 238 12.80 33.88 0.69
CA SER A 238 14.00 33.12 1.05
C SER A 238 13.76 32.22 2.26
N ILE A 239 14.62 31.21 2.44
CA ILE A 239 14.58 30.33 3.60
C ILE A 239 14.84 31.13 4.88
N GLU A 240 15.79 32.06 4.86
CA GLU A 240 16.13 32.92 6.01
C GLU A 240 14.92 33.75 6.46
N LYS A 241 14.17 34.32 5.51
CA LYS A 241 12.95 35.10 5.82
C LYS A 241 11.89 34.20 6.45
N PHE A 242 11.67 33.00 5.91
CA PHE A 242 10.74 32.03 6.48
C PHE A 242 11.11 31.66 7.92
N VAL A 243 12.37 31.33 8.14
CA VAL A 243 12.90 30.97 9.47
C VAL A 243 12.76 32.10 10.48
N SER A 244 13.08 33.34 10.06
CA SER A 244 12.90 34.55 10.91
C SER A 244 11.44 34.72 11.34
N LEU A 245 10.48 34.57 10.41
CA LEU A 245 9.06 34.67 10.72
C LEU A 245 8.58 33.60 11.70
N VAL A 246 9.06 32.33 11.55
CA VAL A 246 8.72 31.25 12.49
C VAL A 246 9.33 31.51 13.86
N GLN A 247 10.59 31.99 13.90
CA GLN A 247 11.27 32.35 15.15
C GLN A 247 10.55 33.48 15.90
N GLU A 248 10.18 34.55 15.21
CA GLU A 248 9.41 35.67 15.76
C GLU A 248 8.05 35.19 16.31
N TYR A 249 7.37 34.31 15.56
CA TYR A 249 6.11 33.74 15.99
C TYR A 249 6.25 32.90 17.27
N CYS A 250 7.25 32.03 17.33
CA CYS A 250 7.54 31.25 18.52
C CYS A 250 7.90 32.14 19.74
N ALA A 251 8.62 33.23 19.50
CA ALA A 251 8.95 34.21 20.56
C ALA A 251 7.71 34.94 21.06
N LYS A 252 6.79 35.33 20.18
CA LYS A 252 5.52 36.00 20.52
C LYS A 252 4.59 35.09 21.32
N LYS A 253 4.56 33.80 21.00
CA LYS A 253 3.72 32.78 21.69
C LYS A 253 4.25 32.34 23.04
N GLY A 254 5.54 32.46 23.27
CA GLY A 254 6.16 32.17 24.57
C GLY A 254 7.00 30.90 24.63
N PRO A 255 7.51 30.54 25.83
CA PRO A 255 8.47 29.45 25.97
C PRO A 255 7.86 28.05 25.76
N ASN A 256 6.60 27.86 26.09
CA ASN A 256 5.92 26.55 26.06
C ASN A 256 5.06 26.37 24.81
N HIS A 257 5.46 26.98 23.69
CA HIS A 257 4.72 26.88 22.44
C HIS A 257 5.59 26.33 21.31
N HIS A 258 5.09 25.32 20.60
CA HIS A 258 5.77 24.70 19.48
C HIS A 258 5.02 24.93 18.16
N VAL A 259 5.78 24.95 17.06
CA VAL A 259 5.29 24.99 15.68
C VAL A 259 5.70 23.72 14.99
N ILE A 260 4.75 22.97 14.46
CA ILE A 260 5.00 21.62 13.95
C ILE A 260 4.47 21.48 12.52
N PHE A 261 5.39 21.25 11.59
CA PHE A 261 5.08 20.95 10.19
C PHE A 261 5.09 19.44 9.97
N LEU A 262 3.95 18.87 9.59
CA LEU A 262 3.82 17.46 9.21
C LEU A 262 3.52 17.39 7.72
N VAL A 263 4.45 16.86 6.96
CA VAL A 263 4.44 16.90 5.49
C VAL A 263 4.32 15.49 4.95
N ASP A 264 3.18 15.20 4.35
CA ASP A 264 2.97 13.90 3.72
C ASP A 264 3.50 13.85 2.29
N GLU A 265 4.06 12.71 1.90
CA GLU A 265 4.56 12.39 0.55
C GLU A 265 5.72 13.25 0.04
N ILE A 266 6.52 13.84 0.93
CA ILE A 266 7.65 14.69 0.54
C ILE A 266 8.68 13.96 -0.35
N GLY A 267 8.90 12.66 -0.12
CA GLY A 267 9.87 11.88 -0.89
C GLY A 267 9.47 11.74 -2.36
N GLN A 268 8.18 11.63 -2.67
CA GLN A 268 7.69 11.59 -4.06
C GLN A 268 7.83 12.95 -4.74
N TYR A 269 7.51 14.03 -4.00
CA TYR A 269 7.64 15.39 -4.50
C TYR A 269 9.09 15.76 -4.84
N ILE A 270 10.03 15.35 -4.01
CA ILE A 270 11.47 15.58 -4.22
C ILE A 270 11.99 14.66 -5.32
N ALA A 271 11.54 13.40 -5.37
CA ALA A 271 12.02 12.37 -6.29
C ALA A 271 13.57 12.40 -6.42
N ASP A 272 14.09 12.56 -7.63
CA ASP A 272 15.54 12.63 -7.92
C ASP A 272 16.12 14.05 -7.91
N ASP A 273 15.33 15.06 -7.50
CA ASP A 273 15.77 16.46 -7.49
C ASP A 273 16.62 16.76 -6.24
N THR A 274 17.92 16.75 -6.43
CA THR A 274 18.91 17.03 -5.39
C THR A 274 18.76 18.46 -4.81
N GLN A 275 18.29 19.42 -5.61
CA GLN A 275 18.15 20.80 -5.16
C GLN A 275 16.97 20.96 -4.19
N LEU A 276 15.85 20.27 -4.46
CA LEU A 276 14.70 20.23 -3.53
C LEU A 276 15.09 19.56 -2.22
N MET A 277 15.87 18.48 -2.28
CA MET A 277 16.36 17.82 -1.06
C MET A 277 17.26 18.75 -0.22
N LEU A 278 18.17 19.48 -0.86
CA LEU A 278 19.02 20.45 -0.18
C LEU A 278 18.20 21.58 0.44
N ASN A 279 17.14 22.06 -0.21
CA ASN A 279 16.25 23.08 0.33
C ASN A 279 15.52 22.58 1.58
N LEU A 280 14.97 21.36 1.55
CA LEU A 280 14.34 20.76 2.72
C LEU A 280 15.33 20.66 3.89
N GLN A 281 16.55 20.21 3.61
CA GLN A 281 17.63 20.13 4.60
C GLN A 281 17.92 21.49 5.21
N THR A 282 18.10 22.53 4.39
CA THR A 282 18.40 23.88 4.86
C THR A 282 17.27 24.43 5.73
N ILE A 283 16.01 24.22 5.33
CA ILE A 283 14.84 24.62 6.15
C ILE A 283 14.90 23.98 7.54
N VAL A 284 15.16 22.66 7.59
CA VAL A 284 15.20 21.93 8.87
C VAL A 284 16.39 22.39 9.75
N GLU A 285 17.56 22.62 9.12
CA GLU A 285 18.76 23.09 9.81
C GLU A 285 18.60 24.50 10.40
N ASP A 286 18.10 25.41 9.58
CA ASP A 286 17.95 26.81 9.98
C ASP A 286 16.84 26.98 11.03
N LEU A 287 15.72 26.26 10.89
CA LEU A 287 14.68 26.19 11.94
C LEU A 287 15.26 25.62 13.24
N GLY A 288 16.08 24.54 13.17
CA GLY A 288 16.74 23.94 14.31
C GLY A 288 17.59 24.95 15.08
N THR A 289 18.40 25.67 14.35
CA THR A 289 19.30 26.67 14.90
C THR A 289 18.56 27.90 15.49
N ALA A 290 17.58 28.41 14.77
CA ALA A 290 16.85 29.61 15.15
C ALA A 290 15.83 29.38 16.26
N CYS A 291 15.05 28.28 16.17
CA CYS A 291 13.91 28.02 17.06
C CYS A 291 14.24 27.14 18.27
N LYS A 292 15.46 26.56 18.35
CA LYS A 292 16.00 25.91 19.55
C LYS A 292 15.06 24.87 20.17
N GLY A 293 14.57 23.90 19.38
CA GLY A 293 13.69 22.83 19.84
C GLY A 293 12.18 23.12 19.69
N LYS A 294 11.77 24.34 19.28
CA LYS A 294 10.36 24.73 19.21
C LYS A 294 9.70 24.58 17.84
N ALA A 295 10.46 24.37 16.76
CA ALA A 295 9.92 24.20 15.42
C ALA A 295 10.32 22.83 14.87
N TRP A 296 9.36 21.93 14.62
CA TRP A 296 9.58 20.56 14.17
C TRP A 296 9.13 20.37 12.73
N VAL A 297 9.89 19.54 12.00
CA VAL A 297 9.56 19.14 10.62
C VAL A 297 9.53 17.62 10.54
N ILE A 298 8.34 17.07 10.37
CA ILE A 298 8.09 15.62 10.32
C ILE A 298 7.60 15.29 8.92
N VAL A 299 8.32 14.43 8.22
CA VAL A 299 8.02 14.14 6.82
C VAL A 299 7.80 12.66 6.57
N THR A 300 7.02 12.31 5.54
CA THR A 300 6.88 10.92 5.08
C THR A 300 7.49 10.72 3.70
N SER A 301 8.04 9.51 3.47
CA SER A 301 8.59 9.06 2.19
C SER A 301 8.29 7.59 1.96
N GLN A 302 8.23 7.17 0.70
CA GLN A 302 8.17 5.74 0.36
C GLN A 302 9.53 5.07 0.50
N GLU A 303 10.60 5.81 0.31
CA GLU A 303 11.97 5.34 0.40
C GLU A 303 12.64 5.81 1.67
N ASP A 304 13.58 5.01 2.18
CA ASP A 304 14.47 5.44 3.25
C ASP A 304 15.38 6.56 2.75
N ILE A 305 15.68 7.48 3.65
CA ILE A 305 16.59 8.60 3.37
C ILE A 305 17.95 8.12 2.82
N ASP A 306 18.40 6.94 3.26
CA ASP A 306 19.65 6.32 2.80
C ASP A 306 19.57 5.85 1.35
N SER A 307 18.39 5.43 0.87
CA SER A 307 18.19 5.00 -0.52
C SER A 307 18.21 6.18 -1.48
N ILE A 308 17.55 7.28 -1.12
CA ILE A 308 17.51 8.51 -1.89
C ILE A 308 18.91 9.13 -1.98
N THR A 309 19.73 8.95 -0.94
CA THR A 309 21.05 9.58 -0.82
C THR A 309 22.20 8.77 -1.43
N LYS A 310 22.09 7.45 -1.52
CA LYS A 310 23.16 6.56 -2.07
C LYS A 310 23.44 6.72 -3.55
N THR A 311 22.54 7.29 -4.30
CA THR A 311 22.67 7.40 -5.76
C THR A 311 23.62 8.50 -6.25
N LYS A 312 24.10 9.46 -5.43
CA LYS A 312 24.78 10.66 -5.95
C LYS A 312 25.97 11.26 -5.14
N GLY A 313 26.72 10.49 -4.33
CA GLY A 313 28.05 10.95 -3.83
C GLY A 313 28.10 11.55 -2.41
N ASN A 314 29.29 11.97 -1.98
CA ASN A 314 29.68 12.25 -0.58
C ASN A 314 29.00 13.42 0.18
N ASP A 315 28.16 14.24 -0.47
CA ASP A 315 27.53 15.40 0.21
C ASP A 315 26.28 15.04 1.05
N PHE A 316 25.81 13.81 0.94
CA PHE A 316 24.55 13.37 1.58
C PHE A 316 24.65 12.98 3.08
N SER A 317 25.87 12.81 3.61
CA SER A 317 26.05 12.58 5.05
C SER A 317 25.53 13.73 5.92
N LYS A 318 25.48 14.94 5.38
CA LYS A 318 24.93 16.14 6.04
C LYS A 318 23.41 16.08 6.16
N ILE A 319 22.71 15.57 5.12
CA ILE A 319 21.24 15.41 5.12
C ILE A 319 20.83 14.41 6.21
N GLN A 320 21.56 13.31 6.32
CA GLN A 320 21.33 12.28 7.33
C GLN A 320 21.44 12.83 8.77
N GLY A 321 22.33 13.80 9.00
CA GLY A 321 22.50 14.42 10.30
C GLY A 321 21.37 15.37 10.74
N ARG A 322 20.50 15.82 9.82
CA ARG A 322 19.39 16.74 10.12
C ARG A 322 18.08 16.02 10.40
N PHE A 323 17.91 14.81 9.84
CA PHE A 323 16.83 13.90 10.18
C PHE A 323 17.36 12.79 11.08
N ASP A 324 17.62 13.16 12.34
CA ASP A 324 18.20 12.25 13.35
C ASP A 324 17.19 11.16 13.76
N THR A 325 15.91 11.50 13.83
CA THR A 325 14.83 10.56 14.11
C THR A 325 14.33 9.93 12.81
N ARG A 326 14.60 8.63 12.65
CA ARG A 326 14.19 7.87 11.46
C ARG A 326 13.31 6.71 11.89
N LEU A 327 12.10 6.70 11.34
CA LEU A 327 11.07 5.72 11.67
C LEU A 327 10.71 4.96 10.40
N SER A 328 11.12 3.71 10.30
CA SER A 328 10.85 2.87 9.13
C SER A 328 9.67 1.95 9.42
N LEU A 329 8.51 2.22 8.80
CA LEU A 329 7.30 1.43 8.97
C LEU A 329 7.30 0.26 7.98
N SER A 330 7.26 -0.96 8.51
CA SER A 330 7.13 -2.17 7.70
C SER A 330 5.65 -2.52 7.46
N ALA A 331 5.39 -3.22 6.35
CA ALA A 331 4.06 -3.79 6.10
C ALA A 331 3.81 -5.08 6.92
N SER A 332 4.79 -5.54 7.72
CA SER A 332 4.75 -6.85 8.39
C SER A 332 3.72 -6.94 9.53
N ASN A 333 3.18 -5.82 9.99
CA ASN A 333 2.26 -5.79 11.12
C ASN A 333 0.80 -5.50 10.71
N VAL A 334 0.49 -5.52 9.43
CA VAL A 334 -0.88 -5.31 8.94
C VAL A 334 -1.82 -6.40 9.46
N ASP A 335 -1.33 -7.63 9.62
CA ASP A 335 -2.06 -8.74 10.22
C ASP A 335 -2.44 -8.44 11.69
N GLU A 336 -1.54 -7.89 12.51
CA GLU A 336 -1.85 -7.48 13.89
C GLU A 336 -2.92 -6.38 13.91
N VAL A 337 -2.83 -5.41 13.01
CA VAL A 337 -3.83 -4.33 12.90
C VAL A 337 -5.20 -4.89 12.52
N ILE A 338 -5.27 -5.80 11.54
CA ILE A 338 -6.54 -6.42 11.14
C ILE A 338 -7.15 -7.20 12.30
N ARG A 339 -6.36 -8.03 13.00
CA ARG A 339 -6.80 -8.83 14.14
C ARG A 339 -7.37 -7.96 15.26
N LYS A 340 -6.67 -6.90 15.65
CA LYS A 340 -7.07 -6.04 16.77
C LYS A 340 -8.16 -5.02 16.40
N ARG A 341 -8.20 -4.53 15.18
CA ARG A 341 -9.15 -3.50 14.77
C ARG A 341 -10.44 -4.06 14.18
N VAL A 342 -10.32 -5.08 13.31
CA VAL A 342 -11.46 -5.65 12.58
C VAL A 342 -11.98 -6.90 13.26
N LEU A 343 -11.08 -7.80 13.67
CA LEU A 343 -11.41 -9.15 14.12
C LEU A 343 -11.43 -9.31 15.64
N ALA A 344 -11.27 -8.23 16.43
CA ALA A 344 -11.33 -8.31 17.88
C ALA A 344 -12.62 -9.01 18.35
N LYS A 345 -12.48 -10.04 19.19
CA LYS A 345 -13.58 -10.86 19.70
C LYS A 345 -13.96 -10.42 21.10
N ASN A 346 -15.24 -10.51 21.40
CA ASN A 346 -15.68 -10.41 22.80
C ASN A 346 -15.21 -11.66 23.60
N GLU A 347 -15.27 -11.57 24.92
CA GLU A 347 -14.72 -12.59 25.81
C GLU A 347 -15.40 -13.95 25.62
N THR A 348 -16.72 -13.98 25.47
CA THR A 348 -17.51 -15.21 25.25
C THR A 348 -17.08 -15.92 23.96
N ALA A 349 -16.96 -15.17 22.86
CA ALA A 349 -16.52 -15.72 21.58
C ALA A 349 -15.09 -16.23 21.64
N THR A 350 -14.19 -15.48 22.31
CA THR A 350 -12.79 -15.91 22.48
C THR A 350 -12.71 -17.26 23.20
N GLN A 351 -13.47 -17.45 24.27
CA GLN A 351 -13.52 -18.73 25.00
C GLN A 351 -14.13 -19.83 24.14
N THR A 352 -15.23 -19.58 23.45
CA THR A 352 -15.88 -20.55 22.55
C THR A 352 -14.93 -21.01 21.44
N LEU A 353 -14.25 -20.07 20.77
CA LEU A 353 -13.33 -20.40 19.70
C LEU A 353 -12.11 -21.17 20.18
N ARG A 354 -11.57 -20.85 21.36
CA ARG A 354 -10.46 -21.62 21.97
C ARG A 354 -10.86 -23.06 22.27
N LEU A 355 -12.07 -23.29 22.80
CA LEU A 355 -12.60 -24.63 23.05
C LEU A 355 -12.83 -25.40 21.74
N LEU A 356 -13.37 -24.73 20.71
CA LEU A 356 -13.59 -25.32 19.39
C LEU A 356 -12.25 -25.79 18.77
N TYR A 357 -11.21 -24.95 18.86
CA TYR A 357 -9.88 -25.34 18.37
C TYR A 357 -9.29 -26.53 19.13
N GLU A 358 -9.37 -26.53 20.48
CA GLU A 358 -8.89 -27.65 21.30
C GLU A 358 -9.55 -28.98 20.94
N GLN A 359 -10.84 -28.94 20.62
CA GLN A 359 -11.59 -30.14 20.22
C GLN A 359 -11.23 -30.63 18.81
N LYS A 360 -10.89 -29.72 17.90
CA LYS A 360 -10.73 -30.01 16.46
C LYS A 360 -9.32 -29.72 15.92
N GLU A 361 -8.34 -29.50 16.78
CA GLU A 361 -6.97 -29.11 16.38
C GLU A 361 -6.36 -30.02 15.32
N SER A 362 -6.45 -31.35 15.52
CA SER A 362 -5.90 -32.31 14.58
C SER A 362 -6.63 -32.30 13.23
N ILE A 363 -7.94 -32.06 13.24
CA ILE A 363 -8.76 -31.98 12.02
C ILE A 363 -8.35 -30.71 11.27
N ILE A 364 -8.30 -29.56 11.93
CA ILE A 364 -7.95 -28.27 11.34
C ILE A 364 -6.53 -28.30 10.74
N LYS A 365 -5.56 -28.88 11.45
CA LYS A 365 -4.18 -29.00 10.97
C LYS A 365 -4.06 -29.87 9.72
N ASN A 366 -4.85 -30.96 9.63
CA ASN A 366 -4.87 -31.83 8.45
C ASN A 366 -5.64 -31.17 7.28
N LEU A 367 -6.69 -30.42 7.58
CA LEU A 367 -7.51 -29.76 6.58
C LEU A 367 -6.72 -28.66 5.83
N ILE A 368 -5.90 -27.90 6.56
CA ILE A 368 -5.15 -26.75 6.05
C ILE A 368 -3.69 -27.15 5.85
N THR A 369 -3.39 -27.79 4.73
CA THR A 369 -2.03 -28.25 4.37
C THR A 369 -1.66 -27.78 2.97
N PHE A 370 -0.42 -27.33 2.80
CA PHE A 370 0.17 -27.00 1.49
C PHE A 370 1.19 -28.06 1.08
N THR A 371 1.48 -28.15 -0.22
CA THR A 371 2.51 -29.06 -0.74
C THR A 371 3.90 -28.62 -0.29
N ALA A 372 4.81 -29.59 -0.10
CA ALA A 372 6.16 -29.35 0.43
C ALA A 372 7.03 -28.42 -0.45
N ASP A 373 6.69 -28.26 -1.72
CA ASP A 373 7.36 -27.39 -2.68
C ASP A 373 6.77 -25.96 -2.72
N THR A 374 5.78 -25.68 -1.85
CA THR A 374 5.25 -24.34 -1.62
C THR A 374 6.05 -23.65 -0.52
N ALA A 375 6.31 -22.35 -0.66
CA ALA A 375 6.95 -21.57 0.39
C ALA A 375 6.18 -21.68 1.71
N ASP A 376 6.88 -21.71 2.84
CA ASP A 376 6.28 -21.83 4.16
C ASP A 376 5.15 -20.83 4.37
N LYS A 377 3.97 -21.35 4.69
CA LYS A 377 2.77 -20.56 4.96
C LYS A 377 2.46 -20.61 6.45
N LYS A 378 2.17 -19.45 7.02
CA LYS A 378 1.72 -19.37 8.43
C LYS A 378 0.37 -20.06 8.58
N LEU A 379 0.30 -21.04 9.47
CA LEU A 379 -0.94 -21.68 9.91
C LEU A 379 -1.22 -21.28 11.35
N TYR A 380 -2.33 -21.74 11.92
CA TYR A 380 -2.63 -21.47 13.33
C TYR A 380 -1.55 -22.05 14.24
N ALA A 381 -0.95 -21.18 15.06
CA ALA A 381 0.09 -21.55 16.00
C ALA A 381 -0.50 -22.28 17.22
N ASP A 382 -1.59 -21.77 17.74
CA ASP A 382 -2.30 -22.29 18.91
C ASP A 382 -3.77 -21.83 18.94
N LYS A 383 -4.49 -22.17 20.00
CA LYS A 383 -5.89 -21.78 20.22
C LYS A 383 -6.11 -20.27 20.36
N ALA A 384 -5.10 -19.52 20.80
CA ALA A 384 -5.21 -18.07 20.90
C ALA A 384 -5.11 -17.45 19.50
N ASP A 385 -4.13 -17.90 18.71
CA ASP A 385 -3.96 -17.47 17.32
C ASP A 385 -5.18 -17.81 16.46
N PHE A 386 -5.82 -19.00 16.70
CA PHE A 386 -7.08 -19.36 16.05
C PHE A 386 -8.19 -18.35 16.40
N ALA A 387 -8.40 -18.08 17.68
CA ALA A 387 -9.45 -17.16 18.12
C ALA A 387 -9.24 -15.73 17.56
N ASP A 388 -7.99 -15.27 17.52
CA ASP A 388 -7.63 -13.93 17.04
C ASP A 388 -7.82 -13.78 15.53
N CYS A 389 -7.53 -14.84 14.75
CA CYS A 389 -7.62 -14.81 13.28
C CYS A 389 -9.02 -15.15 12.76
N TYR A 390 -9.81 -15.94 13.49
CA TYR A 390 -11.09 -16.45 13.02
C TYR A 390 -12.01 -15.33 12.47
N PRO A 391 -12.70 -15.51 11.33
CA PRO A 391 -12.85 -16.72 10.52
C PRO A 391 -11.77 -16.92 9.43
N PHE A 392 -10.65 -16.21 9.51
CA PHE A 392 -9.55 -16.29 8.54
C PHE A 392 -8.45 -17.22 9.00
N ILE A 393 -7.68 -17.72 8.02
CA ILE A 393 -6.51 -18.55 8.25
C ILE A 393 -5.23 -17.69 8.14
N PRO A 394 -4.23 -17.85 9.02
CA PRO A 394 -3.08 -16.93 9.09
C PRO A 394 -2.33 -16.72 7.76
N TYR A 395 -2.26 -17.73 6.87
CA TYR A 395 -1.59 -17.59 5.56
C TYR A 395 -2.25 -16.52 4.67
N GLN A 396 -3.55 -16.28 4.85
CA GLN A 396 -4.33 -15.36 4.00
C GLN A 396 -3.85 -13.92 4.13
N PHE A 397 -3.35 -13.51 5.30
CA PHE A 397 -2.84 -12.15 5.51
C PHE A 397 -1.64 -11.85 4.60
N ASN A 398 -0.68 -12.77 4.56
CA ASN A 398 0.51 -12.60 3.71
C ASN A 398 0.18 -12.81 2.22
N LEU A 399 -0.58 -13.87 1.90
CA LEU A 399 -0.93 -14.20 0.53
C LEU A 399 -1.70 -13.05 -0.15
N LEU A 400 -2.67 -12.44 0.55
CA LEU A 400 -3.40 -11.30 0.00
C LEU A 400 -2.48 -10.09 -0.25
N GLY A 401 -1.51 -9.83 0.61
CA GLY A 401 -0.48 -8.81 0.39
C GLY A 401 0.34 -9.06 -0.88
N GLN A 402 0.70 -10.33 -1.13
CA GLN A 402 1.40 -10.75 -2.35
C GLN A 402 0.52 -10.58 -3.60
N VAL A 403 -0.78 -10.94 -3.51
CA VAL A 403 -1.76 -10.73 -4.58
C VAL A 403 -1.90 -9.25 -4.92
N LEU A 404 -2.03 -8.37 -3.92
CA LEU A 404 -2.13 -6.91 -4.14
C LEU A 404 -0.88 -6.37 -4.85
N THR A 405 0.30 -6.87 -4.48
CA THR A 405 1.56 -6.49 -5.14
C THR A 405 1.60 -6.99 -6.58
N ALA A 406 1.18 -8.24 -6.82
CA ALA A 406 1.14 -8.86 -8.14
C ALA A 406 0.14 -8.14 -9.07
N VAL A 407 -1.06 -7.85 -8.61
CA VAL A 407 -2.09 -7.10 -9.36
C VAL A 407 -1.57 -5.71 -9.75
N ARG A 408 -0.85 -5.02 -8.83
CA ARG A 408 -0.25 -3.71 -9.12
C ARG A 408 0.82 -3.81 -10.22
N THR A 409 1.64 -4.84 -10.19
CA THR A 409 2.77 -5.00 -11.12
C THR A 409 2.33 -5.47 -12.51
N HIS A 410 1.31 -6.33 -12.58
CA HIS A 410 0.96 -7.06 -13.79
C HIS A 410 -0.43 -6.80 -14.35
N GLY A 411 -1.34 -6.23 -13.60
CA GLY A 411 -2.76 -6.22 -14.00
C GLY A 411 -3.53 -4.95 -13.75
N ALA A 412 -2.95 -3.95 -13.13
CA ALA A 412 -3.72 -2.77 -12.79
C ALA A 412 -3.40 -1.59 -13.68
N SER A 413 -4.42 -0.84 -14.07
CA SER A 413 -4.27 0.52 -14.53
C SER A 413 -3.60 1.33 -13.43
N GLY A 414 -2.32 1.62 -13.56
CA GLY A 414 -1.43 2.13 -12.51
C GLY A 414 -1.78 3.50 -11.90
N LYS A 415 -2.92 4.12 -12.24
CA LYS A 415 -3.31 5.45 -11.74
C LYS A 415 -4.38 5.44 -10.64
N HIS A 416 -5.20 4.41 -10.52
CA HIS A 416 -6.31 4.40 -9.55
C HIS A 416 -6.03 3.63 -8.25
N LEU A 417 -5.01 2.80 -8.21
CA LEU A 417 -4.59 2.10 -6.99
C LEU A 417 -3.84 2.99 -6.00
N SER A 418 -3.25 4.12 -6.47
CA SER A 418 -2.57 5.07 -5.59
C SER A 418 -3.54 5.94 -4.77
N ASP A 419 -4.69 6.32 -5.35
CA ASP A 419 -5.67 7.20 -4.69
C ASP A 419 -6.75 6.44 -3.91
N GLN A 420 -6.92 5.13 -4.14
CA GLN A 420 -7.97 4.32 -3.53
C GLN A 420 -7.43 3.02 -2.94
N SER A 421 -6.21 2.99 -2.41
CA SER A 421 -5.76 1.80 -1.69
C SER A 421 -6.69 1.54 -0.50
N ARG A 422 -7.79 0.85 -0.79
CA ARG A 422 -8.53 0.19 0.27
C ARG A 422 -7.51 -0.64 1.00
N SER A 423 -7.32 -0.28 2.25
CA SER A 423 -6.39 -0.97 3.10
C SER A 423 -6.77 -2.45 3.11
N MET A 424 -5.81 -3.30 3.31
CA MET A 424 -6.04 -4.72 3.63
C MET A 424 -7.20 -4.90 4.62
N LEU A 425 -7.41 -3.93 5.52
CA LEU A 425 -8.52 -3.89 6.46
C LEU A 425 -9.89 -4.01 5.77
N ALA A 426 -10.14 -3.23 4.72
CA ALA A 426 -11.43 -3.27 4.02
C ALA A 426 -11.64 -4.60 3.30
N LEU A 427 -10.60 -5.18 2.71
CA LEU A 427 -10.70 -6.49 2.06
C LEU A 427 -11.05 -7.59 3.06
N PHE A 428 -10.41 -7.60 4.23
CA PHE A 428 -10.74 -8.55 5.30
C PHE A 428 -12.13 -8.29 5.88
N GLN A 429 -12.51 -7.04 6.10
CA GLN A 429 -13.83 -6.70 6.60
C GLN A 429 -14.94 -7.13 5.64
N GLU A 430 -14.86 -6.76 4.35
CA GLU A 430 -15.87 -7.13 3.35
C GLU A 430 -15.98 -8.65 3.19
N SER A 431 -14.85 -9.38 3.27
CA SER A 431 -14.86 -10.85 3.24
C SER A 431 -15.49 -11.47 4.51
N ALA A 432 -15.27 -10.87 5.68
CA ALA A 432 -15.91 -11.32 6.93
C ALA A 432 -17.42 -11.06 6.94
N ILE A 433 -17.87 -9.95 6.35
CA ILE A 433 -19.29 -9.61 6.21
C ILE A 433 -20.03 -10.69 5.40
N ARG A 434 -19.42 -11.30 4.40
CA ARG A 434 -20.04 -12.40 3.62
C ARG A 434 -20.42 -13.61 4.48
N VAL A 435 -19.71 -13.86 5.57
CA VAL A 435 -19.96 -14.99 6.47
C VAL A 435 -20.60 -14.60 7.79
N MET A 436 -20.87 -13.31 8.04
CA MET A 436 -21.31 -12.80 9.34
C MET A 436 -22.60 -13.42 9.88
N ASN A 437 -23.50 -13.88 9.02
CA ASN A 437 -24.77 -14.51 9.40
C ASN A 437 -24.68 -16.05 9.50
N LYS A 438 -23.49 -16.61 9.25
CA LYS A 438 -23.23 -18.06 9.37
C LYS A 438 -22.88 -18.41 10.83
N GLU A 439 -23.00 -19.71 11.15
CA GLU A 439 -22.65 -20.24 12.47
C GLU A 439 -21.12 -20.48 12.59
N GLU A 440 -20.67 -20.72 13.83
CA GLU A 440 -19.29 -21.12 14.12
C GLU A 440 -18.87 -22.37 13.34
N GLY A 441 -17.59 -22.43 12.99
CA GLY A 441 -17.01 -23.49 12.15
C GLY A 441 -16.81 -23.06 10.69
N VAL A 442 -17.51 -22.03 10.21
CA VAL A 442 -17.29 -21.49 8.87
C VAL A 442 -15.96 -20.74 8.81
N LEU A 443 -15.19 -20.99 7.77
CA LEU A 443 -13.96 -20.27 7.41
C LEU A 443 -14.20 -19.44 6.15
N VAL A 444 -13.43 -18.39 5.97
CA VAL A 444 -13.46 -17.58 4.75
C VAL A 444 -12.56 -18.22 3.69
N PRO A 445 -13.07 -18.79 2.59
CA PRO A 445 -12.25 -19.27 1.50
C PRO A 445 -11.53 -18.11 0.80
N PHE A 446 -10.38 -18.40 0.19
CA PHE A 446 -9.56 -17.33 -0.42
C PHE A 446 -10.26 -16.62 -1.58
N SER A 447 -11.18 -17.30 -2.25
CA SER A 447 -12.01 -16.71 -3.33
C SER A 447 -12.79 -15.47 -2.90
N PHE A 448 -13.20 -15.36 -1.62
CA PHE A 448 -14.01 -14.25 -1.13
C PHE A 448 -13.30 -12.90 -1.14
N PHE A 449 -11.98 -12.90 -1.27
CA PHE A 449 -11.22 -11.67 -1.45
C PHE A 449 -11.31 -11.07 -2.86
N TYR A 450 -11.79 -11.86 -3.86
CA TYR A 450 -11.87 -11.38 -5.23
C TYR A 450 -12.87 -10.22 -5.39
N ASP A 451 -14.09 -10.35 -4.88
CA ASP A 451 -15.15 -9.36 -5.12
C ASP A 451 -14.79 -7.97 -4.57
N PRO A 452 -14.29 -7.83 -3.33
CA PRO A 452 -13.80 -6.53 -2.86
C PRO A 452 -12.53 -6.06 -3.63
N LEU A 453 -11.69 -6.98 -4.12
CA LEU A 453 -10.50 -6.67 -4.91
C LEU A 453 -10.85 -6.26 -6.35
N HIS A 454 -11.87 -6.87 -6.95
CA HIS A 454 -12.30 -6.65 -8.34
C HIS A 454 -12.54 -5.17 -8.68
N LYS A 455 -13.03 -4.39 -7.73
CA LYS A 455 -13.27 -2.94 -7.89
C LYS A 455 -12.03 -2.13 -8.26
N PHE A 456 -10.84 -2.72 -8.15
CA PHE A 456 -9.52 -2.11 -8.42
C PHE A 456 -8.80 -2.71 -9.62
N ILE A 457 -9.34 -3.81 -10.18
CA ILE A 457 -8.77 -4.52 -11.32
C ILE A 457 -9.26 -3.87 -12.61
N ASP A 458 -8.39 -3.72 -13.59
CA ASP A 458 -8.75 -3.23 -14.91
C ASP A 458 -9.82 -4.13 -15.53
N HIS A 459 -10.80 -3.51 -16.22
CA HIS A 459 -11.93 -4.18 -16.83
C HIS A 459 -11.50 -5.32 -17.78
N GLN A 460 -10.42 -5.15 -18.53
CA GLN A 460 -9.90 -6.19 -19.43
C GLN A 460 -9.50 -7.47 -18.69
N HIS A 461 -8.93 -7.37 -17.50
CA HIS A 461 -8.49 -8.52 -16.72
C HIS A 461 -9.65 -9.18 -15.94
N SER A 462 -10.67 -8.41 -15.59
CA SER A 462 -11.86 -8.91 -14.89
C SER A 462 -12.93 -9.48 -15.82
N GLN A 463 -12.87 -9.16 -17.11
CA GLN A 463 -13.87 -9.58 -18.09
C GLN A 463 -14.03 -11.10 -18.17
N VAL A 464 -12.92 -11.84 -18.13
CA VAL A 464 -12.93 -13.32 -18.12
C VAL A 464 -13.77 -13.89 -16.99
N ILE A 465 -13.65 -13.33 -15.79
CA ILE A 465 -14.45 -13.77 -14.63
C ILE A 465 -15.92 -13.40 -14.82
N SER A 466 -16.22 -12.19 -15.28
CA SER A 466 -17.60 -11.74 -15.55
C SER A 466 -18.28 -12.58 -16.64
N ASP A 467 -17.55 -12.98 -17.68
CA ASP A 467 -18.04 -13.87 -18.71
C ASP A 467 -18.27 -15.29 -18.18
N ALA A 468 -17.40 -15.78 -17.29
CA ALA A 468 -17.56 -17.07 -16.62
C ALA A 468 -18.79 -17.09 -15.68
N GLU A 469 -19.08 -15.99 -14.97
CA GLU A 469 -20.28 -15.85 -14.12
C GLU A 469 -21.59 -15.95 -14.94
N ASN A 470 -21.55 -15.58 -16.19
CA ASN A 470 -22.70 -15.67 -17.12
C ASN A 470 -22.73 -16.95 -17.95
N ASN A 471 -21.73 -17.82 -17.81
CA ASN A 471 -21.65 -19.08 -18.57
C ASN A 471 -22.50 -20.17 -17.92
N SER A 472 -23.58 -20.58 -18.56
CA SER A 472 -24.51 -21.62 -18.06
C SER A 472 -23.90 -23.02 -17.89
N LYS A 473 -22.68 -23.26 -18.38
CA LYS A 473 -21.95 -24.53 -18.23
C LYS A 473 -21.14 -24.61 -16.94
N LEU A 474 -20.97 -23.46 -16.26
CA LEU A 474 -20.21 -23.34 -15.03
C LEU A 474 -21.17 -23.13 -13.87
N ASP A 475 -20.86 -23.74 -12.74
CA ASP A 475 -21.57 -23.49 -11.48
C ASP A 475 -20.81 -22.46 -10.62
N GLU A 476 -21.40 -22.05 -9.49
CA GLU A 476 -20.82 -21.07 -8.56
C GLU A 476 -19.43 -21.51 -8.07
N PHE A 477 -19.23 -22.81 -7.79
CA PHE A 477 -17.95 -23.32 -7.33
C PHE A 477 -16.86 -23.23 -8.39
N ASP A 478 -17.21 -23.48 -9.67
CA ASP A 478 -16.29 -23.35 -10.80
C ASP A 478 -15.78 -21.90 -10.91
N VAL A 479 -16.67 -20.93 -10.76
CA VAL A 479 -16.34 -19.51 -10.82
C VAL A 479 -15.50 -19.06 -9.62
N GLU A 480 -15.85 -19.52 -8.41
CA GLU A 480 -15.05 -19.23 -7.22
C GLU A 480 -13.61 -19.81 -7.32
N LEU A 481 -13.46 -21.01 -7.89
CA LEU A 481 -12.14 -21.57 -8.16
C LEU A 481 -11.37 -20.76 -9.22
N LEU A 482 -12.06 -20.29 -10.25
CA LEU A 482 -11.46 -19.42 -11.28
C LEU A 482 -10.98 -18.09 -10.70
N LYS A 483 -11.74 -17.50 -9.76
CA LYS A 483 -11.34 -16.30 -9.00
C LYS A 483 -10.04 -16.52 -8.22
N VAL A 484 -9.89 -17.69 -7.57
CA VAL A 484 -8.65 -18.07 -6.88
C VAL A 484 -7.48 -18.16 -7.86
N LEU A 485 -7.66 -18.89 -8.96
CA LEU A 485 -6.61 -19.05 -9.98
C LEU A 485 -6.17 -17.72 -10.57
N PHE A 486 -7.09 -16.79 -10.80
CA PHE A 486 -6.79 -15.44 -11.22
C PHE A 486 -5.92 -14.70 -10.18
N MET A 487 -6.33 -14.69 -8.92
CA MET A 487 -5.62 -13.97 -7.86
C MET A 487 -4.19 -14.47 -7.66
N ILE A 488 -3.95 -15.78 -7.76
CA ILE A 488 -2.62 -16.36 -7.53
C ILE A 488 -1.77 -16.46 -8.82
N LYS A 489 -2.30 -16.08 -9.99
CA LYS A 489 -1.61 -16.23 -11.29
C LYS A 489 -0.16 -15.73 -11.28
N TYR A 490 0.09 -14.59 -10.66
CA TYR A 490 1.41 -13.95 -10.63
C TYR A 490 2.12 -14.03 -9.27
N VAL A 491 1.58 -14.83 -8.34
CA VAL A 491 2.19 -15.06 -7.02
C VAL A 491 3.14 -16.24 -7.09
N LYS A 492 4.44 -15.97 -6.95
CA LYS A 492 5.50 -16.99 -7.10
C LYS A 492 5.58 -17.98 -5.94
N GLU A 493 5.14 -17.57 -4.75
CA GLU A 493 5.26 -18.31 -3.50
C GLU A 493 4.19 -19.39 -3.29
N ILE A 494 3.28 -19.56 -4.25
CA ILE A 494 2.26 -20.59 -4.22
C ILE A 494 2.08 -21.20 -5.61
N LYS A 495 2.06 -22.52 -5.68
CA LYS A 495 1.79 -23.25 -6.91
C LYS A 495 0.31 -23.60 -6.99
N ALA A 496 -0.32 -23.36 -8.13
CA ALA A 496 -1.71 -23.66 -8.37
C ALA A 496 -1.90 -25.16 -8.74
N ASN A 497 -1.49 -26.07 -7.84
CA ASN A 497 -1.78 -27.50 -7.95
C ASN A 497 -3.07 -27.84 -7.18
N VAL A 498 -3.62 -29.03 -7.38
CA VAL A 498 -4.89 -29.46 -6.80
C VAL A 498 -4.88 -29.38 -5.27
N ASP A 499 -3.79 -29.79 -4.61
CA ASP A 499 -3.71 -29.81 -3.14
C ASP A 499 -3.70 -28.41 -2.53
N ASN A 500 -2.96 -27.48 -3.15
CA ASN A 500 -2.94 -26.08 -2.71
C ASN A 500 -4.28 -25.38 -2.99
N LEU A 501 -4.88 -25.62 -4.16
CA LEU A 501 -6.21 -25.10 -4.50
C LEU A 501 -7.26 -25.63 -3.52
N THR A 502 -7.16 -26.91 -3.10
CA THR A 502 -8.03 -27.47 -2.06
C THR A 502 -7.94 -26.66 -0.77
N THR A 503 -6.73 -26.36 -0.29
CA THR A 503 -6.52 -25.57 0.91
C THR A 503 -7.07 -24.14 0.78
N LEU A 504 -6.94 -23.51 -0.40
CA LEU A 504 -7.45 -22.16 -0.65
C LEU A 504 -8.99 -22.10 -0.72
N MET A 505 -9.65 -23.21 -1.03
CA MET A 505 -11.11 -23.29 -1.18
C MET A 505 -11.83 -23.82 0.06
N ILE A 506 -11.13 -24.20 1.13
CA ILE A 506 -11.74 -24.62 2.39
C ILE A 506 -12.65 -23.52 2.94
N SER A 507 -13.88 -23.87 3.26
CA SER A 507 -14.93 -22.95 3.72
C SER A 507 -15.51 -23.30 5.10
N ASN A 508 -15.19 -24.48 5.65
CA ASN A 508 -15.65 -24.93 6.96
C ASN A 508 -14.60 -25.84 7.61
N ILE A 509 -14.49 -25.80 8.94
CA ILE A 509 -13.60 -26.69 9.70
C ILE A 509 -14.02 -28.18 9.63
N ASP A 510 -15.26 -28.45 9.23
CA ASP A 510 -15.83 -29.78 9.06
C ASP A 510 -15.85 -30.23 7.59
N ASP A 511 -15.24 -29.48 6.66
CA ASP A 511 -15.11 -29.89 5.26
C ASP A 511 -14.32 -31.22 5.16
N ASP A 512 -14.81 -32.14 4.33
CA ASP A 512 -14.02 -33.29 3.93
C ASP A 512 -13.05 -32.91 2.82
N ARG A 513 -11.75 -32.87 3.15
CA ARG A 513 -10.69 -32.53 2.21
C ARG A 513 -10.71 -33.37 0.92
N ILE A 514 -11.10 -34.65 1.02
CA ILE A 514 -11.17 -35.54 -0.15
C ILE A 514 -12.32 -35.13 -1.07
N GLU A 515 -13.49 -34.81 -0.49
CA GLU A 515 -14.63 -34.33 -1.26
C GLU A 515 -14.34 -32.96 -1.93
N VAL A 516 -13.74 -32.02 -1.20
CA VAL A 516 -13.35 -30.71 -1.77
C VAL A 516 -12.34 -30.89 -2.89
N ARG A 517 -11.34 -31.77 -2.71
CA ARG A 517 -10.36 -32.10 -3.74
C ARG A 517 -11.03 -32.67 -5.01
N SER A 518 -11.96 -33.61 -4.84
CA SER A 518 -12.68 -34.18 -5.97
C SER A 518 -13.49 -33.13 -6.75
N LYS A 519 -14.18 -32.23 -6.03
CA LYS A 519 -14.90 -31.10 -6.65
C LYS A 519 -13.95 -30.19 -7.44
N ILE A 520 -12.76 -29.91 -6.90
CA ILE A 520 -11.75 -29.10 -7.60
C ILE A 520 -11.27 -29.80 -8.87
N GLU A 521 -10.99 -31.09 -8.83
CA GLU A 521 -10.57 -31.85 -10.00
C GLU A 521 -11.66 -31.87 -11.11
N GLU A 522 -12.93 -31.96 -10.73
CA GLU A 522 -14.06 -31.85 -11.66
C GLU A 522 -14.21 -30.43 -12.23
N SER A 523 -14.13 -29.44 -11.38
CA SER A 523 -14.19 -28.03 -11.76
C SER A 523 -13.06 -27.65 -12.73
N LEU A 524 -11.82 -28.07 -12.43
CA LEU A 524 -10.68 -27.84 -13.32
C LEU A 524 -10.86 -28.46 -14.71
N LYS A 525 -11.49 -29.64 -14.81
CA LYS A 525 -11.82 -30.25 -16.11
C LYS A 525 -12.82 -29.40 -16.89
N LYS A 526 -13.84 -28.83 -16.23
CA LYS A 526 -14.80 -27.91 -16.87
C LYS A 526 -14.12 -26.63 -17.33
N LEU A 527 -13.31 -26.01 -16.47
CA LEU A 527 -12.59 -24.77 -16.78
C LEU A 527 -11.59 -24.94 -17.93
N ILE A 528 -10.92 -26.08 -18.03
CA ILE A 528 -10.03 -26.41 -19.15
C ILE A 528 -10.85 -26.58 -20.43
N LYS A 529 -12.00 -27.26 -20.37
CA LYS A 529 -12.89 -27.46 -21.53
C LYS A 529 -13.42 -26.15 -22.09
N GLU A 530 -13.70 -25.17 -21.22
CA GLU A 530 -14.14 -23.83 -21.62
C GLU A 530 -12.95 -22.89 -21.93
N THR A 531 -11.73 -23.40 -22.01
CA THR A 531 -10.49 -22.65 -22.35
C THR A 531 -10.18 -21.48 -21.39
N LEU A 532 -10.67 -21.55 -20.15
CA LEU A 532 -10.42 -20.55 -19.12
C LEU A 532 -9.14 -20.82 -18.33
N VAL A 533 -8.73 -22.09 -18.32
CA VAL A 533 -7.56 -22.59 -17.58
C VAL A 533 -6.74 -23.53 -18.45
N GLN A 534 -5.43 -23.44 -18.36
CA GLN A 534 -4.50 -24.38 -19.01
C GLN A 534 -3.78 -25.21 -17.94
N LYS A 535 -3.64 -26.52 -18.20
CA LYS A 535 -2.82 -27.41 -17.38
C LYS A 535 -1.40 -27.47 -17.93
N ASN A 536 -0.41 -27.20 -17.08
CA ASN A 536 1.00 -27.36 -17.40
C ASN A 536 1.68 -28.24 -16.32
N GLY A 537 1.90 -29.50 -16.66
CA GLY A 537 2.30 -30.52 -15.68
C GLY A 537 1.25 -30.68 -14.58
N GLU A 538 1.61 -30.43 -13.33
CA GLU A 538 0.70 -30.47 -12.17
C GLU A 538 0.11 -29.09 -11.80
N ILE A 539 0.43 -28.04 -12.57
CA ILE A 539 0.02 -26.67 -12.28
C ILE A 539 -1.08 -26.23 -13.25
N TYR A 540 -2.04 -25.49 -12.73
CA TYR A 540 -3.17 -24.91 -13.47
C TYR A 540 -3.00 -23.40 -13.58
N ILE A 541 -3.13 -22.86 -14.80
CA ILE A 541 -2.87 -21.46 -15.11
C ILE A 541 -4.14 -20.82 -15.62
N PHE A 542 -4.57 -19.73 -14.98
CA PHE A 542 -5.65 -18.88 -15.49
C PHE A 542 -5.23 -18.22 -16.80
N LEU A 543 -6.12 -18.23 -17.80
CA LEU A 543 -5.88 -17.63 -19.10
C LEU A 543 -6.61 -16.31 -19.25
N THR A 544 -5.89 -15.24 -19.62
CA THR A 544 -6.49 -13.97 -20.07
C THR A 544 -7.15 -14.14 -21.43
N ASN A 545 -7.99 -13.18 -21.86
CA ASN A 545 -8.64 -13.25 -23.17
C ASN A 545 -7.64 -13.46 -24.31
N GLU A 546 -6.52 -12.75 -24.29
CA GLU A 546 -5.46 -12.89 -25.30
C GLU A 546 -4.81 -14.29 -25.27
N GLU A 547 -4.54 -14.81 -24.07
CA GLU A 547 -4.00 -16.16 -23.90
C GLU A 547 -5.00 -17.24 -24.32
N GLN A 548 -6.30 -17.03 -24.13
CA GLN A 548 -7.36 -17.91 -24.61
C GLN A 548 -7.43 -17.93 -26.14
N GLU A 549 -7.33 -16.77 -26.78
CA GLU A 549 -7.29 -16.69 -28.26
C GLU A 549 -6.10 -17.44 -28.82
N ILE A 550 -4.91 -17.26 -28.24
CA ILE A 550 -3.70 -17.97 -28.65
C ILE A 550 -3.87 -19.50 -28.41
N ASN A 551 -4.37 -19.89 -27.24
CA ASN A 551 -4.56 -21.31 -26.92
C ASN A 551 -5.59 -21.97 -27.84
N ASN A 552 -6.67 -21.26 -28.20
CA ASN A 552 -7.65 -21.72 -29.17
C ASN A 552 -7.04 -21.84 -30.58
N ALA A 553 -6.21 -20.88 -31.00
CA ALA A 553 -5.50 -20.95 -32.25
C ALA A 553 -4.57 -22.17 -32.32
N ILE A 554 -3.81 -22.43 -31.24
CA ILE A 554 -2.94 -23.61 -31.13
C ILE A 554 -3.75 -24.91 -31.18
N ASN A 555 -4.86 -24.98 -30.45
CA ASN A 555 -5.70 -26.19 -30.43
C ASN A 555 -6.43 -26.46 -31.74
N ASN A 556 -6.71 -25.41 -32.55
CA ASN A 556 -7.34 -25.52 -33.84
C ASN A 556 -6.34 -25.76 -34.98
N GLU A 557 -5.03 -25.60 -34.70
CA GLU A 557 -4.01 -25.88 -35.69
C GLU A 557 -3.88 -27.39 -35.87
N SER A 558 -4.08 -27.85 -37.12
CA SER A 558 -3.89 -29.25 -37.46
C SER A 558 -2.45 -29.52 -37.86
N VAL A 559 -1.68 -30.07 -36.96
CA VAL A 559 -0.31 -30.54 -37.29
C VAL A 559 -0.39 -31.85 -38.02
N GLU A 560 0.19 -31.94 -39.20
CA GLU A 560 0.25 -33.20 -39.93
C GLU A 560 1.09 -34.24 -39.20
N MET A 561 0.61 -35.47 -39.14
CA MET A 561 1.33 -36.60 -38.48
C MET A 561 2.78 -36.73 -38.97
N GLY A 562 3.02 -36.35 -40.20
CA GLY A 562 4.36 -36.30 -40.79
C GLY A 562 5.33 -35.34 -40.13
N GLU A 563 4.83 -34.19 -39.70
CA GLU A 563 5.61 -33.17 -38.98
C GLU A 563 5.91 -33.59 -37.54
N ILE A 564 4.92 -34.19 -36.84
CA ILE A 564 5.10 -34.76 -35.51
C ILE A 564 6.18 -35.82 -35.48
N ILE A 565 6.13 -36.77 -36.43
CA ILE A 565 7.13 -37.82 -36.55
C ILE A 565 8.49 -37.26 -36.95
N GLY A 566 8.51 -36.22 -37.79
CA GLY A 566 9.74 -35.52 -38.19
C GLY A 566 10.46 -34.89 -37.00
N GLU A 567 9.73 -34.13 -36.18
CA GLU A 567 10.26 -33.48 -34.99
C GLU A 567 10.69 -34.51 -33.93
N ALA A 568 9.85 -35.51 -33.68
CA ALA A 568 10.21 -36.61 -32.81
C ALA A 568 11.49 -37.32 -33.27
N SER A 569 11.68 -37.49 -34.56
CA SER A 569 12.90 -38.09 -35.14
C SER A 569 14.14 -37.25 -34.88
N THR A 570 14.00 -35.91 -34.95
CA THR A 570 15.08 -34.95 -34.65
C THR A 570 15.47 -35.05 -33.18
N VAL A 571 14.52 -35.00 -32.25
CA VAL A 571 14.78 -35.15 -30.81
C VAL A 571 15.42 -36.52 -30.50
N ILE A 572 14.90 -37.60 -31.09
CA ILE A 572 15.42 -38.96 -30.81
C ILE A 572 16.85 -39.09 -31.30
N PHE A 573 17.17 -38.70 -32.51
CA PHE A 573 18.46 -38.98 -33.13
C PHE A 573 19.51 -37.85 -33.08
N GLU A 574 19.12 -36.63 -32.68
CA GLU A 574 20.05 -35.51 -32.47
C GLU A 574 20.28 -35.18 -30.99
N GLU A 575 19.30 -35.45 -30.10
CA GLU A 575 19.42 -35.10 -28.67
C GLU A 575 19.57 -36.32 -27.76
N ILE A 576 18.78 -37.40 -28.00
CA ILE A 576 18.75 -38.55 -27.11
C ILE A 576 19.74 -39.63 -27.55
N TYR A 577 19.69 -40.08 -28.80
CA TYR A 577 20.53 -41.16 -29.35
C TYR A 577 21.35 -40.63 -30.50
N THR A 578 22.44 -39.95 -30.20
CA THR A 578 23.27 -39.21 -31.15
C THR A 578 24.26 -40.10 -31.91
N GLU A 579 24.39 -41.38 -31.57
CA GLU A 579 25.31 -42.32 -32.23
C GLU A 579 24.82 -42.70 -33.65
N LYS A 580 25.72 -42.63 -34.60
CA LYS A 580 25.45 -42.93 -36.03
C LYS A 580 25.99 -44.26 -36.47
N LYS A 581 26.77 -44.93 -35.64
CA LYS A 581 27.41 -46.21 -35.94
C LYS A 581 27.39 -47.14 -34.74
N TYR A 582 27.04 -48.38 -34.94
CA TYR A 582 27.15 -49.42 -33.95
C TYR A 582 28.60 -49.88 -33.83
N ARG A 583 29.17 -49.82 -32.64
CA ARG A 583 30.53 -50.23 -32.33
C ARG A 583 30.57 -51.70 -31.90
N TYR A 584 30.85 -52.59 -32.84
CA TYR A 584 31.00 -54.00 -32.53
C TYR A 584 32.33 -54.32 -31.80
N SER A 585 33.43 -53.66 -32.26
CA SER A 585 34.73 -53.77 -31.62
C SER A 585 35.55 -52.49 -31.85
N SER A 586 36.76 -52.42 -31.32
CA SER A 586 37.67 -51.29 -31.59
C SER A 586 38.03 -51.14 -33.07
N ARG A 587 37.84 -52.18 -33.91
CA ARG A 587 38.16 -52.18 -35.34
C ARG A 587 36.93 -52.12 -36.26
N TYR A 588 35.76 -52.53 -35.78
CA TYR A 588 34.57 -52.68 -36.62
C TYR A 588 33.47 -51.73 -36.11
N LEU A 589 33.11 -50.78 -36.98
CA LEU A 589 32.04 -49.82 -36.77
C LEU A 589 31.07 -49.94 -37.95
N PHE A 590 29.82 -50.27 -37.65
CA PHE A 590 28.76 -50.45 -38.65
C PHE A 590 27.82 -49.27 -38.65
N PRO A 591 27.66 -48.54 -39.74
CA PRO A 591 26.57 -47.56 -39.83
C PRO A 591 25.25 -48.30 -39.83
N PHE A 592 24.22 -47.65 -39.24
CA PHE A 592 22.88 -48.20 -39.19
C PHE A 592 21.84 -47.22 -39.72
N ASN A 593 20.72 -47.75 -40.19
CA ASN A 593 19.58 -46.96 -40.60
C ASN A 593 18.90 -46.44 -39.35
N GLN A 594 18.52 -45.14 -39.39
CA GLN A 594 17.76 -44.49 -38.35
C GLN A 594 16.33 -44.28 -38.83
N LYS A 595 15.36 -44.92 -38.14
CA LYS A 595 13.94 -44.80 -38.45
C LYS A 595 13.14 -44.44 -37.22
N VAL A 596 12.08 -43.67 -37.43
CA VAL A 596 11.02 -43.50 -36.44
C VAL A 596 9.72 -43.90 -37.11
N ASP A 597 9.04 -44.86 -36.53
CA ASP A 597 7.92 -45.59 -37.14
C ASP A 597 8.32 -46.08 -38.56
N ASP A 598 7.62 -45.70 -39.58
CA ASP A 598 7.91 -46.11 -40.97
C ASP A 598 8.83 -45.15 -41.73
N ARG A 599 9.30 -44.06 -41.13
CA ARG A 599 10.05 -43.00 -41.79
C ARG A 599 11.54 -43.02 -41.45
N PHE A 600 12.38 -42.89 -42.49
CA PHE A 600 13.81 -42.66 -42.30
C PHE A 600 14.10 -41.26 -41.79
N PHE A 601 15.01 -41.19 -40.83
CA PHE A 601 15.57 -39.89 -40.38
C PHE A 601 16.61 -39.39 -41.43
N LYS A 602 16.42 -38.23 -41.98
CA LYS A 602 17.31 -37.58 -42.98
C LYS A 602 17.54 -38.43 -44.24
N GLY A 603 16.50 -38.69 -44.98
CA GLY A 603 16.54 -39.27 -46.34
C GLY A 603 16.68 -40.80 -46.33
N ASN A 604 16.79 -41.37 -47.55
CA ASN A 604 16.88 -42.81 -47.71
C ASN A 604 18.25 -43.33 -47.24
N GLN A 605 18.26 -44.31 -46.33
CA GLN A 605 19.45 -44.93 -45.81
C GLN A 605 19.42 -46.41 -46.23
N SER A 606 20.58 -46.94 -46.67
CA SER A 606 20.73 -48.31 -47.19
C SER A 606 21.82 -49.08 -46.47
N ASN A 607 21.81 -49.07 -45.13
CA ASN A 607 22.73 -49.85 -44.32
C ASN A 607 22.15 -51.24 -44.03
N ASP A 608 23.01 -52.22 -43.78
CA ASP A 608 22.63 -53.61 -43.53
C ASP A 608 21.89 -53.80 -42.16
N ILE A 609 22.11 -52.88 -41.23
CA ILE A 609 21.46 -52.89 -39.90
C ILE A 609 20.70 -51.59 -39.67
N GLY A 610 19.71 -51.57 -38.79
CA GLY A 610 18.92 -50.40 -38.49
C GLY A 610 18.43 -50.35 -37.04
N VAL A 611 18.19 -49.12 -36.58
CA VAL A 611 17.47 -48.85 -35.34
C VAL A 611 16.13 -48.19 -35.71
N THR A 612 15.04 -48.82 -35.34
CA THR A 612 13.69 -48.28 -35.52
C THR A 612 13.10 -47.99 -34.14
N VAL A 613 12.73 -46.75 -33.91
CA VAL A 613 12.01 -46.33 -32.71
C VAL A 613 10.54 -46.29 -33.09
N ILE A 614 9.72 -46.96 -32.31
CA ILE A 614 8.25 -47.00 -32.52
C ILE A 614 7.62 -46.04 -31.51
N THR A 615 6.86 -45.10 -32.02
CA THR A 615 6.18 -44.10 -31.18
C THR A 615 4.70 -44.46 -31.02
N PRO A 616 4.00 -43.90 -30.03
CA PRO A 616 2.55 -44.07 -29.89
C PRO A 616 1.74 -43.51 -31.09
N TYR A 617 2.38 -42.80 -31.98
CA TYR A 617 1.78 -42.23 -33.22
C TYR A 617 1.90 -43.20 -34.42
N GLY A 618 2.72 -44.24 -34.29
CA GLY A 618 2.85 -45.26 -35.30
C GLY A 618 1.73 -46.28 -35.22
N GLY A 619 1.21 -46.75 -36.37
CA GLY A 619 0.10 -47.69 -36.43
C GLY A 619 0.40 -49.04 -35.76
N ASP A 620 1.68 -49.43 -35.64
CA ASP A 620 2.15 -50.71 -35.10
C ASP A 620 2.52 -50.68 -33.61
N TYR A 621 2.28 -49.55 -32.91
CA TYR A 621 2.72 -49.40 -31.50
C TYR A 621 2.12 -50.46 -30.57
N ALA A 622 0.81 -50.70 -30.65
CA ALA A 622 0.11 -51.65 -29.79
C ALA A 622 0.58 -53.09 -30.06
N ASP A 623 0.75 -53.48 -31.35
CA ASP A 623 1.22 -54.78 -31.75
C ASP A 623 2.68 -55.02 -31.40
N SER A 624 3.52 -53.99 -31.50
CA SER A 624 4.93 -54.07 -31.15
C SER A 624 5.16 -54.17 -29.65
N ALA A 625 4.36 -53.47 -28.83
CA ALA A 625 4.39 -53.56 -27.37
C ALA A 625 4.00 -54.98 -26.90
N LEU A 626 3.02 -55.63 -27.55
CA LEU A 626 2.62 -57.00 -27.28
C LEU A 626 3.71 -58.04 -27.66
N ARG A 627 4.44 -57.82 -28.75
CA ARG A 627 5.55 -58.70 -29.19
C ARG A 627 6.78 -58.61 -28.31
N LEU A 628 7.03 -57.51 -27.63
CA LEU A 628 8.12 -57.36 -26.66
C LEU A 628 7.81 -57.96 -25.31
N LEU A 629 6.55 -58.26 -25.00
CA LEU A 629 6.08 -58.92 -23.77
C LEU A 629 5.89 -60.42 -23.93
N SER A 630 5.98 -60.99 -25.13
CA SER A 630 5.95 -62.42 -25.45
C SER A 630 7.37 -62.95 -25.71
#